data_4c284da07228a707e325ae50415f8122
#
_entry.id   4c284da07228a707e325ae50415f8122
#
_cell.length_a   1.000
_cell.length_b   1.000
_cell.length_c   1.000
_cell.angle_alpha   90.00
_cell.angle_beta   90.00
_cell.angle_gamma   90.00
#
_symmetry.space_group_name_H-M   'P 1'
#
loop_
_entity.id
_entity.type
_entity.pdbx_description
1 polymer ?
#
loop_
_entity_poly.entity_id
_entity_poly.type
_entity_poly.pdbx_seq_one_letter_code
_entity_poly.pdbx_strand_id
1 'polypeptide(L)'
;MMFSLCPESILIHRIGMPIRAENRWLYPIDWRQVSDAVRFGRAGARCERCRRPHRRHVAHLGDGRWWDAEARHWRSGQGRRAAVAEPFILGRVRTTFVVLACAHLDHDPGNNAASNLAALCQRCHMLHDAVEHRWQRWWNVFRLRAIRDLFEDPRAARRRLAGRHRALRVADQGRATPRKTTNSGACAST
;
A
#
# COMPACT_ATOMS: atom_id res chain seq x y z
N MET A 1 28.86 -41.14 25.03
CA MET A 1 28.78 -40.16 23.91
C MET A 1 27.64 -39.20 24.25
N MET A 2 28.01 -37.99 24.72
CA MET A 2 27.05 -36.95 25.13
C MET A 2 26.77 -36.10 23.91
N PHE A 3 25.52 -36.11 23.44
CA PHE A 3 25.04 -35.14 22.44
C PHE A 3 24.69 -33.85 23.14
N SER A 4 25.53 -32.85 22.90
CA SER A 4 25.28 -31.46 23.35
C SER A 4 24.18 -30.88 22.46
N LEU A 5 23.00 -30.65 23.06
CA LEU A 5 21.94 -29.88 22.42
C LEU A 5 22.29 -28.40 22.56
N CYS A 6 22.70 -27.80 21.45
CA CYS A 6 22.84 -26.36 21.31
C CYS A 6 21.43 -25.73 21.31
N PRO A 7 21.11 -24.79 22.20
CA PRO A 7 19.85 -24.06 22.11
C PRO A 7 19.98 -23.01 20.98
N GLU A 8 19.47 -23.34 19.80
CA GLU A 8 19.21 -22.29 18.80
C GLU A 8 18.25 -21.27 19.39
N SER A 9 18.80 -20.14 19.74
CA SER A 9 18.05 -18.94 20.11
C SER A 9 17.23 -18.51 18.88
N ILE A 10 16.00 -18.99 18.80
CA ILE A 10 15.02 -18.54 17.82
C ILE A 10 14.69 -17.09 18.17
N LEU A 11 15.43 -16.16 17.55
CA LEU A 11 15.09 -14.74 17.52
C LEU A 11 13.80 -14.62 16.70
N ILE A 12 12.67 -14.86 17.37
CA ILE A 12 11.35 -14.66 16.78
C ILE A 12 11.21 -13.16 16.54
N HIS A 13 11.57 -12.73 15.36
CA HIS A 13 11.22 -11.40 14.86
C HIS A 13 9.70 -11.28 15.00
N ARG A 14 9.28 -10.46 15.95
CA ARG A 14 7.87 -10.04 16.12
C ARG A 14 7.46 -9.21 14.91
N ILE A 15 7.13 -9.89 13.79
CA ILE A 15 6.51 -9.24 12.63
C ILE A 15 5.01 -9.17 12.92
N GLY A 16 4.63 -8.33 13.88
CA GLY A 16 3.27 -7.85 14.04
C GLY A 16 3.23 -6.41 13.57
N MET A 17 2.14 -5.98 12.91
CA MET A 17 1.92 -4.57 12.67
C MET A 17 1.77 -3.89 14.03
N PRO A 18 2.65 -2.92 14.39
CA PRO A 18 2.62 -2.32 15.71
C PRO A 18 1.33 -1.50 15.86
N ILE A 19 0.59 -1.75 16.95
CA ILE A 19 -0.53 -0.91 17.35
C ILE A 19 0.05 0.44 17.76
N ARG A 20 -0.49 1.54 17.23
CA ARG A 20 -0.11 2.89 17.61
C ARG A 20 -0.32 3.09 19.11
N ALA A 21 0.61 3.79 19.76
CA ALA A 21 0.59 3.97 21.22
C ALA A 21 -0.73 4.61 21.70
N GLU A 22 -1.23 5.60 20.95
CA GLU A 22 -2.47 6.31 21.22
C GLU A 22 -3.73 5.43 21.14
N ASN A 23 -3.67 4.29 20.43
CA ASN A 23 -4.81 3.40 20.24
C ASN A 23 -4.75 2.15 21.13
N ARG A 24 -3.69 1.95 21.93
CA ARG A 24 -3.51 0.73 22.70
C ARG A 24 -4.64 0.46 23.69
N TRP A 25 -5.21 1.49 24.26
CA TRP A 25 -6.31 1.40 25.22
C TRP A 25 -7.65 0.95 24.60
N LEU A 26 -7.78 1.00 23.26
CA LEU A 26 -8.96 0.53 22.51
C LEU A 26 -8.97 -1.00 22.36
N TYR A 27 -7.82 -1.63 22.55
CA TYR A 27 -7.68 -3.08 22.41
C TYR A 27 -7.83 -3.77 23.75
N PRO A 28 -8.54 -4.90 23.83
CA PRO A 28 -8.66 -5.68 25.07
C PRO A 28 -7.30 -6.20 25.53
N ILE A 29 -7.16 -6.46 26.82
CA ILE A 29 -5.91 -6.95 27.43
C ILE A 29 -5.45 -8.29 26.83
N ASP A 30 -6.40 -9.10 26.39
CA ASP A 30 -6.21 -10.40 25.74
C ASP A 30 -6.20 -10.32 24.20
N TRP A 31 -5.99 -9.12 23.62
CA TRP A 31 -5.97 -8.91 22.17
C TRP A 31 -5.13 -9.92 21.40
N ARG A 32 -4.02 -10.36 21.99
CA ARG A 32 -3.16 -11.37 21.37
C ARG A 32 -3.91 -12.67 21.17
N GLN A 33 -4.61 -13.14 22.18
CA GLN A 33 -5.40 -14.38 22.16
C GLN A 33 -6.54 -14.26 21.16
N VAL A 34 -7.29 -13.15 21.17
CA VAL A 34 -8.36 -12.86 20.22
C VAL A 34 -7.82 -12.87 18.79
N SER A 35 -6.74 -12.15 18.53
CA SER A 35 -6.09 -12.09 17.22
C SER A 35 -5.60 -13.48 16.76
N ASP A 36 -5.03 -14.28 17.64
CA ASP A 36 -4.54 -15.62 17.33
C ASP A 36 -5.72 -16.59 17.06
N ALA A 37 -6.80 -16.51 17.82
CA ALA A 37 -8.01 -17.28 17.59
C ALA A 37 -8.62 -16.99 16.21
N VAL A 38 -8.64 -15.71 15.78
CA VAL A 38 -9.13 -15.32 14.45
C VAL A 38 -8.19 -15.83 13.37
N ARG A 39 -6.87 -15.59 13.47
CA ARG A 39 -5.91 -15.90 12.43
C ARG A 39 -5.63 -17.39 12.25
N PHE A 40 -5.53 -18.11 13.35
CA PHE A 40 -5.09 -19.51 13.35
C PHE A 40 -6.25 -20.48 13.65
N GLY A 41 -7.14 -20.15 14.58
CA GLY A 41 -8.31 -20.95 14.87
C GLY A 41 -9.34 -20.89 13.74
N ARG A 42 -9.99 -19.73 13.55
CA ARG A 42 -11.08 -19.58 12.58
C ARG A 42 -10.59 -19.62 11.13
N ALA A 43 -9.55 -18.87 10.80
CA ALA A 43 -9.07 -18.77 9.43
C ALA A 43 -8.12 -19.90 9.01
N GLY A 44 -7.68 -20.76 9.92
CA GLY A 44 -6.77 -21.87 9.65
C GLY A 44 -5.45 -21.40 9.03
N ALA A 45 -4.87 -20.30 9.57
CA ALA A 45 -3.64 -19.69 9.07
C ALA A 45 -3.69 -19.30 7.57
N ARG A 46 -4.88 -19.03 7.01
CA ARG A 46 -5.09 -18.58 5.64
C ARG A 46 -5.89 -17.27 5.61
N CYS A 47 -5.54 -16.38 4.68
CA CYS A 47 -6.32 -15.14 4.48
C CYS A 47 -7.78 -15.47 4.15
N GLU A 48 -8.73 -14.93 4.90
CA GLU A 48 -10.17 -15.21 4.70
C GLU A 48 -10.67 -14.70 3.34
N ARG A 49 -10.03 -13.66 2.77
CA ARG A 49 -10.44 -13.11 1.47
C ARG A 49 -9.81 -13.83 0.27
N CYS A 50 -8.48 -14.04 0.28
CA CYS A 50 -7.77 -14.57 -0.89
C CYS A 50 -7.11 -15.93 -0.68
N ARG A 51 -7.21 -16.51 0.53
CA ARG A 51 -6.71 -17.85 0.90
C ARG A 51 -5.18 -17.99 0.93
N ARG A 52 -4.38 -16.90 0.79
CA ARG A 52 -2.92 -16.96 0.94
C ARG A 52 -2.52 -17.48 2.30
N PRO A 53 -1.58 -18.45 2.38
CA PRO A 53 -1.14 -19.05 3.65
C PRO A 53 -0.24 -18.10 4.43
N HIS A 54 -0.33 -18.14 5.75
CA HIS A 54 0.53 -17.41 6.67
C HIS A 54 1.96 -17.93 6.68
N ARG A 55 2.95 -17.01 6.80
CA ARG A 55 4.40 -17.32 6.90
C ARG A 55 4.93 -18.20 5.76
N ARG A 56 4.41 -18.01 4.55
CA ARG A 56 4.88 -18.67 3.35
C ARG A 56 5.24 -17.65 2.29
N HIS A 57 6.24 -17.99 1.48
CA HIS A 57 6.51 -17.28 0.24
C HIS A 57 5.50 -17.73 -0.81
N VAL A 58 4.85 -16.77 -1.45
CA VAL A 58 3.81 -17.02 -2.43
C VAL A 58 4.18 -16.33 -3.74
N ALA A 59 4.24 -17.09 -4.83
CA ALA A 59 4.41 -16.55 -6.17
C ALA A 59 3.14 -15.84 -6.63
N HIS A 60 3.26 -14.66 -7.24
CA HIS A 60 2.13 -13.87 -7.70
C HIS A 60 2.46 -13.02 -8.95
N LEU A 61 1.42 -12.57 -9.67
CA LEU A 61 1.54 -11.81 -10.92
C LEU A 61 1.41 -10.29 -10.76
N GLY A 62 1.24 -9.80 -9.51
CA GLY A 62 1.02 -8.38 -9.22
C GLY A 62 -0.44 -7.92 -9.31
N ASP A 63 -1.25 -8.50 -10.18
CA ASP A 63 -2.68 -8.20 -10.39
C ASP A 63 -3.63 -8.80 -9.34
N GLY A 64 -3.10 -9.57 -8.41
CA GLY A 64 -3.85 -10.26 -7.36
C GLY A 64 -3.87 -11.77 -7.51
N ARG A 65 -3.60 -12.30 -8.71
CA ARG A 65 -3.46 -13.75 -8.93
C ARG A 65 -2.19 -14.26 -8.25
N TRP A 66 -2.26 -15.45 -7.71
CA TRP A 66 -1.17 -16.08 -6.98
C TRP A 66 -1.22 -17.60 -7.11
N TRP A 67 -0.06 -18.24 -7.00
CA TRP A 67 0.09 -19.69 -7.10
C TRP A 67 -0.13 -20.35 -5.75
N ASP A 68 -1.13 -21.22 -5.66
CA ASP A 68 -1.35 -22.07 -4.49
C ASP A 68 -0.61 -23.40 -4.68
N ALA A 69 0.52 -23.53 -4.00
CA ALA A 69 1.39 -24.71 -4.13
C ALA A 69 0.72 -26.00 -3.59
N GLU A 70 -0.14 -25.89 -2.58
CA GLU A 70 -0.87 -27.05 -2.03
C GLU A 70 -1.97 -27.52 -2.99
N ALA A 71 -2.72 -26.57 -3.54
CA ALA A 71 -3.79 -26.87 -4.47
C ALA A 71 -3.31 -27.02 -5.93
N ARG A 72 -2.04 -26.73 -6.20
CA ARG A 72 -1.37 -26.82 -7.51
C ARG A 72 -2.12 -26.10 -8.65
N HIS A 73 -2.65 -24.91 -8.34
CA HIS A 73 -3.28 -24.05 -9.35
C HIS A 73 -3.19 -22.57 -8.97
N TRP A 74 -3.39 -21.70 -9.94
CA TRP A 74 -3.50 -20.27 -9.72
C TRP A 74 -4.83 -19.91 -9.08
N ARG A 75 -4.78 -18.98 -8.11
CA ARG A 75 -5.98 -18.37 -7.50
C ARG A 75 -6.07 -16.89 -7.86
N SER A 76 -7.30 -16.40 -7.92
CA SER A 76 -7.60 -14.97 -8.05
C SER A 76 -7.33 -14.23 -6.73
N GLY A 77 -7.44 -12.89 -6.77
CA GLY A 77 -7.38 -12.06 -5.57
C GLY A 77 -8.52 -12.30 -4.56
N GLN A 78 -9.56 -13.04 -4.95
CA GLN A 78 -10.66 -13.49 -4.09
C GLN A 78 -10.55 -14.98 -3.69
N GLY A 79 -9.43 -15.62 -3.98
CA GLY A 79 -9.19 -17.00 -3.61
C GLY A 79 -9.85 -18.07 -4.51
N ARG A 80 -10.55 -17.65 -5.55
CA ARG A 80 -11.17 -18.58 -6.55
C ARG A 80 -10.10 -19.09 -7.51
N ARG A 81 -10.31 -20.27 -8.09
CA ARG A 81 -9.44 -20.80 -9.15
C ARG A 81 -9.39 -19.80 -10.32
N ALA A 82 -8.20 -19.58 -10.86
CA ALA A 82 -7.96 -18.67 -11.98
C ALA A 82 -7.17 -19.37 -13.07
N ALA A 83 -7.56 -19.19 -14.32
CA ALA A 83 -6.76 -19.57 -15.47
C ALA A 83 -5.67 -18.52 -15.73
N VAL A 84 -4.47 -18.99 -16.08
CA VAL A 84 -3.34 -18.13 -16.46
C VAL A 84 -2.68 -18.78 -17.67
N ALA A 85 -2.59 -18.05 -18.78
CA ALA A 85 -1.91 -18.53 -19.97
C ALA A 85 -0.38 -18.53 -19.76
N GLU A 86 0.30 -19.58 -20.21
CA GLU A 86 1.73 -19.76 -20.10
C GLU A 86 2.56 -18.53 -20.54
N PRO A 87 2.31 -17.91 -21.71
CA PRO A 87 3.08 -16.74 -22.16
C PRO A 87 2.96 -15.54 -21.23
N PHE A 88 1.86 -15.46 -20.47
CA PHE A 88 1.62 -14.36 -19.52
C PHE A 88 2.47 -14.49 -18.24
N ILE A 89 2.92 -15.70 -17.91
CA ILE A 89 3.67 -16.00 -16.69
C ILE A 89 5.13 -15.56 -16.84
N LEU A 90 5.72 -15.71 -18.04
CA LEU A 90 7.12 -15.43 -18.30
C LEU A 90 7.49 -13.97 -17.96
N GLY A 91 8.43 -13.79 -17.03
CA GLY A 91 8.95 -12.50 -16.60
C GLY A 91 8.07 -11.70 -15.64
N ARG A 92 6.86 -12.17 -15.28
CA ARG A 92 5.93 -11.45 -14.40
C ARG A 92 5.79 -12.02 -12.99
N VAL A 93 6.31 -13.21 -12.75
CA VAL A 93 6.22 -13.87 -11.44
C VAL A 93 7.09 -13.15 -10.43
N ARG A 94 6.48 -12.72 -9.34
CA ARG A 94 7.14 -12.14 -8.16
C ARG A 94 6.83 -13.01 -6.96
N THR A 95 7.65 -12.91 -5.93
CA THR A 95 7.45 -13.66 -4.69
C THR A 95 7.24 -12.68 -3.53
N THR A 96 6.28 -12.99 -2.66
CA THR A 96 6.00 -12.19 -1.45
C THR A 96 5.88 -13.12 -0.26
N PHE A 97 6.52 -12.76 0.85
CA PHE A 97 6.29 -13.41 2.14
C PHE A 97 4.97 -12.94 2.74
N VAL A 98 4.08 -13.87 3.06
CA VAL A 98 2.73 -13.56 3.52
C VAL A 98 2.64 -13.56 5.04
N VAL A 99 2.14 -12.46 5.60
CA VAL A 99 1.82 -12.34 7.03
C VAL A 99 0.35 -11.99 7.18
N LEU A 100 -0.37 -12.70 8.05
CA LEU A 100 -1.75 -12.36 8.37
C LEU A 100 -1.80 -11.36 9.51
N ALA A 101 -2.67 -10.37 9.38
CA ALA A 101 -3.10 -9.48 10.43
C ALA A 101 -4.57 -9.76 10.78
N CYS A 102 -4.96 -9.55 12.03
CA CYS A 102 -6.35 -9.44 12.43
C CYS A 102 -6.80 -8.01 12.16
N ALA A 103 -7.70 -7.82 11.23
CA ALA A 103 -8.20 -6.52 10.77
C ALA A 103 -9.62 -6.28 11.30
N HIS A 104 -9.93 -5.03 11.67
CA HIS A 104 -11.29 -4.58 11.95
C HIS A 104 -11.97 -4.22 10.63
N LEU A 105 -13.16 -4.77 10.38
CA LEU A 105 -13.87 -4.58 9.12
C LEU A 105 -14.53 -3.21 9.01
N ASP A 106 -14.87 -2.58 10.13
CA ASP A 106 -15.42 -1.23 10.22
C ASP A 106 -14.37 -0.13 10.46
N HIS A 107 -13.07 -0.49 10.51
CA HIS A 107 -11.94 0.38 10.84
C HIS A 107 -11.97 0.97 12.26
N ASP A 108 -12.86 0.53 13.13
CA ASP A 108 -12.91 0.93 14.54
C ASP A 108 -12.14 -0.07 15.42
N PRO A 109 -10.97 0.32 15.98
CA PRO A 109 -10.19 -0.54 16.85
C PRO A 109 -10.87 -0.84 18.21
N GLY A 110 -11.91 -0.09 18.56
CA GLY A 110 -12.72 -0.33 19.75
C GLY A 110 -13.75 -1.46 19.59
N ASN A 111 -14.15 -1.76 18.35
CA ASN A 111 -15.11 -2.81 18.06
C ASN A 111 -14.43 -4.17 17.85
N ASN A 112 -14.21 -4.89 18.94
CA ASN A 112 -13.52 -6.19 18.94
C ASN A 112 -14.47 -7.40 18.81
N ALA A 113 -15.72 -7.19 18.36
CA ALA A 113 -16.66 -8.29 18.09
C ALA A 113 -16.08 -9.26 17.05
N ALA A 114 -16.24 -10.57 17.27
CA ALA A 114 -15.68 -11.61 16.41
C ALA A 114 -16.17 -11.51 14.95
N SER A 115 -17.39 -11.02 14.73
CA SER A 115 -17.97 -10.75 13.40
C SER A 115 -17.32 -9.55 12.69
N ASN A 116 -16.73 -8.61 13.46
CA ASN A 116 -16.04 -7.44 12.93
C ASN A 116 -14.55 -7.68 12.66
N LEU A 117 -14.03 -8.82 13.05
CA LEU A 117 -12.61 -9.17 12.89
C LEU A 117 -12.42 -10.13 11.72
N ALA A 118 -11.36 -9.92 10.93
CA ALA A 118 -10.99 -10.81 9.84
C ALA A 118 -9.48 -11.04 9.75
N ALA A 119 -9.08 -12.26 9.41
CA ALA A 119 -7.70 -12.61 9.13
C ALA A 119 -7.35 -12.23 7.70
N LEU A 120 -6.65 -11.12 7.50
CA LEU A 120 -6.28 -10.62 6.18
C LEU A 120 -4.77 -10.64 5.97
N CYS A 121 -4.33 -11.04 4.76
CA CYS A 121 -2.94 -10.83 4.33
C CYS A 121 -2.68 -9.35 4.01
N GLN A 122 -1.41 -8.94 3.94
CA GLN A 122 -1.03 -7.53 3.70
C GLN A 122 -1.77 -6.92 2.52
N ARG A 123 -1.84 -7.64 1.38
CA ARG A 123 -2.55 -7.15 0.20
C ARG A 123 -4.04 -6.94 0.43
N CYS A 124 -4.71 -7.90 1.05
CA CYS A 124 -6.15 -7.80 1.29
C CYS A 124 -6.48 -6.74 2.33
N HIS A 125 -5.63 -6.56 3.34
CA HIS A 125 -5.73 -5.49 4.34
C HIS A 125 -5.56 -4.13 3.67
N MET A 126 -4.49 -3.92 2.88
CA MET A 126 -4.30 -2.66 2.16
C MET A 126 -5.43 -2.32 1.19
N LEU A 127 -6.04 -3.32 0.55
CA LEU A 127 -7.21 -3.10 -0.32
C LEU A 127 -8.48 -2.80 0.47
N HIS A 128 -8.62 -3.37 1.66
CA HIS A 128 -9.70 -3.08 2.58
C HIS A 128 -9.62 -1.63 3.07
N ASP A 129 -8.43 -1.21 3.50
CA ASP A 129 -8.19 0.13 4.04
C ASP A 129 -8.00 1.21 2.95
N ALA A 130 -8.07 0.86 1.68
CA ALA A 130 -7.72 1.77 0.58
C ALA A 130 -8.56 3.05 0.55
N VAL A 131 -9.85 2.97 0.89
CA VAL A 131 -10.77 4.12 0.95
C VAL A 131 -10.40 5.00 2.13
N GLU A 132 -10.21 4.38 3.32
CA GLU A 132 -9.83 5.07 4.55
C GLU A 132 -8.47 5.76 4.41
N HIS A 133 -7.46 5.07 3.86
CA HIS A 133 -6.15 5.66 3.60
C HIS A 133 -6.20 6.83 2.60
N ARG A 134 -7.13 6.80 1.63
CA ARG A 134 -7.33 7.91 0.69
C ARG A 134 -7.93 9.12 1.41
N TRP A 135 -8.95 8.90 2.23
CA TRP A 135 -9.58 9.90 3.06
C TRP A 135 -8.59 10.52 4.05
N GLN A 136 -7.82 9.71 4.77
CA GLN A 136 -6.79 10.14 5.71
C GLN A 136 -5.73 11.02 5.03
N ARG A 137 -5.26 10.64 3.84
CA ARG A 137 -4.30 11.45 3.07
C ARG A 137 -4.90 12.78 2.65
N TRP A 138 -6.14 12.78 2.14
CA TRP A 138 -6.85 14.00 1.77
C TRP A 138 -7.01 14.92 2.99
N TRP A 139 -7.49 14.37 4.11
CA TRP A 139 -7.70 15.11 5.35
C TRP A 139 -6.42 15.71 5.91
N ASN A 140 -5.31 14.97 5.90
CA ASN A 140 -4.01 15.47 6.33
C ASN A 140 -3.54 16.67 5.48
N VAL A 141 -3.70 16.60 4.15
CA VAL A 141 -3.36 17.71 3.25
C VAL A 141 -4.28 18.90 3.48
N PHE A 142 -5.58 18.65 3.62
CA PHE A 142 -6.58 19.69 3.89
C PHE A 142 -6.28 20.41 5.20
N ARG A 143 -6.09 19.67 6.28
CA ARG A 143 -5.79 20.23 7.61
C ARG A 143 -4.51 21.06 7.61
N LEU A 144 -3.44 20.62 6.94
CA LEU A 144 -2.21 21.39 6.82
C LEU A 144 -2.41 22.71 6.06
N ARG A 145 -3.26 22.70 5.04
CA ARG A 145 -3.61 23.92 4.29
C ARG A 145 -4.44 24.86 5.15
N ALA A 146 -5.48 24.36 5.80
CA ALA A 146 -6.37 25.14 6.66
C ALA A 146 -5.62 25.79 7.82
N ILE A 147 -4.68 25.07 8.47
CA ILE A 147 -3.84 25.63 9.54
C ILE A 147 -2.96 26.75 8.99
N ARG A 148 -2.38 26.60 7.80
CA ARG A 148 -1.56 27.64 7.17
C ARG A 148 -2.38 28.90 6.88
N ASP A 149 -3.60 28.77 6.34
CA ASP A 149 -4.48 29.89 6.03
C ASP A 149 -4.90 30.66 7.29
N LEU A 150 -5.02 29.98 8.43
CA LEU A 150 -5.35 30.61 9.73
C LEU A 150 -4.20 31.45 10.31
N PHE A 151 -2.96 31.12 10.01
CA PHE A 151 -1.77 31.75 10.57
C PHE A 151 -0.97 32.56 9.54
N GLU A 152 -1.32 32.52 8.25
CA GLU A 152 -0.67 33.35 7.24
C GLU A 152 -1.32 34.75 7.20
N ASP A 153 -0.49 35.78 7.35
CA ASP A 153 -0.92 37.16 7.07
C ASP A 153 -1.48 37.22 5.64
N PRO A 154 -2.72 37.70 5.47
CA PRO A 154 -3.37 37.84 4.15
C PRO A 154 -2.52 38.63 3.13
N ARG A 155 -1.65 39.54 3.60
CA ARG A 155 -0.71 40.29 2.77
C ARG A 155 0.44 39.42 2.26
N ALA A 156 0.93 38.48 3.07
CA ALA A 156 1.97 37.52 2.67
C ALA A 156 1.43 36.50 1.65
N ALA A 157 0.20 36.04 1.84
CA ALA A 157 -0.48 35.14 0.88
C ALA A 157 -0.68 35.80 -0.48
N ARG A 158 -1.09 37.10 -0.52
CA ARG A 158 -1.22 37.87 -1.77
C ARG A 158 0.14 38.08 -2.45
N ARG A 159 1.20 38.31 -1.72
CA ARG A 159 2.56 38.46 -2.30
C ARG A 159 3.05 37.14 -2.95
N ARG A 160 2.76 36.00 -2.36
CA ARG A 160 3.12 34.68 -2.93
C ARG A 160 2.33 34.37 -4.20
N LEU A 161 1.04 34.70 -4.25
CA LEU A 161 0.20 34.58 -5.43
C LEU A 161 0.71 35.49 -6.57
N ALA A 162 1.02 36.75 -6.25
CA ALA A 162 1.56 37.69 -7.23
C ALA A 162 2.95 37.25 -7.77
N GLY A 163 3.81 36.67 -6.92
CA GLY A 163 5.10 36.10 -7.31
C GLY A 163 4.94 34.89 -8.24
N ARG A 164 3.97 34.01 -7.99
CA ARG A 164 3.66 32.87 -8.89
C ARG A 164 3.16 33.32 -10.26
N HIS A 165 2.28 34.31 -10.32
CA HIS A 165 1.80 34.87 -11.58
C HIS A 165 2.93 35.55 -12.38
N ARG A 166 3.88 36.19 -11.68
CA ARG A 166 5.04 36.81 -12.34
C ARG A 166 6.01 35.74 -12.88
N ALA A 167 6.26 34.65 -12.14
CA ALA A 167 7.10 33.55 -12.61
C ALA A 167 6.50 32.83 -13.83
N LEU A 168 5.19 32.61 -13.86
CA LEU A 168 4.49 32.03 -14.98
C LEU A 168 4.56 32.93 -16.24
N ARG A 169 4.42 34.25 -16.09
CA ARG A 169 4.55 35.20 -17.21
C ARG A 169 5.98 35.25 -17.77
N VAL A 170 7.01 35.16 -16.91
CA VAL A 170 8.42 35.14 -17.36
C VAL A 170 8.72 33.82 -18.10
N ALA A 171 8.19 32.68 -17.62
CA ALA A 171 8.33 31.39 -18.30
C ALA A 171 7.65 31.36 -19.69
N ASP A 172 6.53 32.07 -19.84
CA ASP A 172 5.80 32.17 -21.11
C ASP A 172 6.51 33.09 -22.12
N GLN A 173 7.12 34.17 -21.64
CA GLN A 173 7.95 35.07 -22.49
C GLN A 173 9.28 34.44 -22.93
N GLY A 174 9.84 33.49 -22.17
CA GLY A 174 11.03 32.71 -22.55
C GLY A 174 10.78 31.68 -23.67
N ARG A 175 9.52 31.42 -24.02
CA ARG A 175 9.11 30.55 -25.13
C ARG A 175 8.88 31.30 -26.44
N ALA A 176 9.46 32.48 -26.64
CA ALA A 176 9.39 33.18 -27.90
C ALA A 176 10.08 32.37 -29.00
N THR A 177 9.32 32.08 -30.01
CA THR A 177 9.55 31.33 -31.25
C THR A 177 10.94 31.46 -31.88
N PRO A 178 11.50 30.37 -32.42
CA PRO A 178 12.71 30.47 -33.26
C PRO A 178 12.39 31.26 -34.53
N ARG A 179 13.14 32.33 -34.73
CA ARG A 179 13.15 33.14 -35.93
C ARG A 179 13.40 32.24 -37.13
N LYS A 180 12.45 32.14 -38.07
CA LYS A 180 12.67 31.53 -39.37
C LYS A 180 13.69 32.39 -40.13
N THR A 181 14.91 31.92 -40.29
CA THR A 181 15.86 32.43 -41.23
C THR A 181 15.44 31.96 -42.60
N THR A 182 14.89 32.87 -43.41
CA THR A 182 14.69 32.68 -44.84
C THR A 182 16.06 32.76 -45.50
N ASN A 183 16.58 31.63 -45.93
CA ASN A 183 17.78 31.56 -46.74
C ASN A 183 17.37 31.76 -48.21
N SER A 184 17.56 32.96 -48.72
CA SER A 184 17.45 33.27 -50.16
C SER A 184 18.74 32.85 -50.85
N GLY A 185 18.78 31.59 -51.33
CA GLY A 185 19.84 31.10 -52.19
C GLY A 185 19.62 31.61 -53.59
N ALA A 186 20.49 32.54 -54.07
CA ALA A 186 20.56 32.98 -55.46
C ALA A 186 21.07 31.84 -56.34
N CYS A 187 20.33 31.57 -57.39
CA CYS A 187 20.73 30.76 -58.53
C CYS A 187 21.64 31.61 -59.43
N ALA A 188 22.85 31.12 -59.68
CA ALA A 188 23.70 31.71 -60.79
C ALA A 188 24.04 30.59 -61.77
N SER A 189 23.65 30.82 -62.94
CA SER A 189 23.90 30.10 -64.20
C SER A 189 25.39 30.09 -64.59
N THR A 190 25.89 28.98 -65.05
CA THR A 190 26.60 28.73 -66.32
C THR A 190 26.80 27.25 -66.49
#